data_b89e0377014dd53ca4a2186bbd75e713
#
_entry.id   b89e0377014dd53ca4a2186bbd75e713
#
_cell.length_a   1.000
_cell.length_b   1.000
_cell.length_c   1.000
_cell.angle_alpha   90.00
_cell.angle_beta   90.00
_cell.angle_gamma   90.00
#
_symmetry.space_group_name_H-M   'P 1'
#
loop_
_entity.id
_entity.type
_entity.pdbx_description
1 polymer ?
#
loop_
_entity_poly.entity_id
_entity_poly.type
_entity_poly.pdbx_seq_one_letter_code
_entity_poly.pdbx_strand_id
1 'polypeptide(L)'
;FVVAKELVNSLAETLGWETAEIVKEFPGTALEYATAWHPFYERESLVMLGDYVTLDAGTGLVHTAPGHGEDDFYYSRKYNLDVLSPVDNQGHYTAEAPGFEGMFYAKANKVITDLLTEKGALLHLSYFVHSYPHDWRTKKPVIFRATPQWFASIDAFRQDILDVIENDVKWYHPSGQVRIYNMVRDRGDWVISR
;
A
#
# COMPACT_ATOMS: atom_id res chain seq x y z
N PHE A 1 20.61 -0.66 -13.00
CA PHE A 1 19.26 -0.91 -12.48
C PHE A 1 19.33 -2.03 -11.45
N VAL A 2 18.42 -2.00 -10.47
CA VAL A 2 18.19 -3.09 -9.52
C VAL A 2 16.82 -3.70 -9.85
N VAL A 3 16.81 -5.01 -10.10
CA VAL A 3 15.61 -5.74 -10.51
C VAL A 3 15.66 -7.16 -9.96
N ALA A 4 14.51 -7.79 -9.81
CA ALA A 4 14.47 -9.21 -9.48
C ALA A 4 15.01 -10.03 -10.66
N LYS A 5 15.82 -11.03 -10.37
CA LYS A 5 16.52 -11.84 -11.38
C LYS A 5 15.56 -12.49 -12.36
N GLU A 6 14.44 -12.99 -11.87
CA GLU A 6 13.40 -13.65 -12.64
C GLU A 6 12.72 -12.72 -13.63
N LEU A 7 12.74 -11.41 -13.38
CA LEU A 7 12.08 -10.39 -14.20
C LEU A 7 13.00 -9.72 -15.22
N VAL A 8 14.29 -10.04 -15.26
CA VAL A 8 15.27 -9.39 -16.16
C VAL A 8 14.86 -9.51 -17.62
N ASN A 9 14.47 -10.70 -18.07
CA ASN A 9 14.14 -10.94 -19.48
C ASN A 9 12.84 -10.24 -19.89
N SER A 10 11.79 -10.34 -19.08
CA SER A 10 10.50 -9.67 -19.36
C SER A 10 10.63 -8.15 -19.32
N LEU A 11 11.48 -7.62 -18.46
CA LEU A 11 11.78 -6.20 -18.40
C LEU A 11 12.56 -5.74 -19.63
N ALA A 12 13.57 -6.48 -20.05
CA ALA A 12 14.34 -6.18 -21.26
C ALA A 12 13.44 -6.15 -22.50
N GLU A 13 12.53 -7.12 -22.63
CA GLU A 13 11.55 -7.15 -23.72
C GLU A 13 10.61 -5.92 -23.67
N THR A 14 10.06 -5.60 -22.49
CA THR A 14 9.17 -4.44 -22.29
C THR A 14 9.85 -3.12 -22.64
N LEU A 15 11.13 -2.99 -22.34
CA LEU A 15 11.92 -1.77 -22.56
C LEU A 15 12.60 -1.73 -23.95
N GLY A 16 12.49 -2.80 -24.73
CA GLY A 16 13.14 -2.91 -26.05
C GLY A 16 14.66 -2.99 -25.95
N TRP A 17 15.21 -3.52 -24.87
CA TRP A 17 16.64 -3.72 -24.74
C TRP A 17 17.10 -4.97 -25.52
N GLU A 18 18.08 -4.82 -26.38
CA GLU A 18 18.63 -5.95 -27.14
C GLU A 18 19.38 -6.94 -26.24
N THR A 19 20.01 -6.43 -25.19
CA THR A 19 20.79 -7.23 -24.23
C THR A 19 20.62 -6.68 -22.82
N ALA A 20 20.63 -7.55 -21.82
CA ALA A 20 20.69 -7.21 -20.41
C ALA A 20 21.84 -7.99 -19.76
N GLU A 21 22.86 -7.29 -19.28
CA GLU A 21 23.98 -7.87 -18.57
C GLU A 21 23.74 -7.85 -17.06
N ILE A 22 23.83 -9.02 -16.41
CA ILE A 22 23.76 -9.13 -14.96
C ILE A 22 25.16 -8.89 -14.40
N VAL A 23 25.39 -7.69 -13.88
CA VAL A 23 26.69 -7.27 -13.31
C VAL A 23 26.94 -7.90 -11.94
N LYS A 24 25.87 -8.07 -11.14
CA LYS A 24 25.96 -8.61 -9.79
C LYS A 24 24.62 -9.22 -9.34
N GLU A 25 24.68 -10.32 -8.62
CA GLU A 25 23.54 -10.95 -7.96
C GLU A 25 23.73 -10.89 -6.44
N PHE A 26 22.63 -10.64 -5.72
CA PHE A 26 22.59 -10.65 -4.25
C PHE A 26 21.15 -10.89 -3.77
N PRO A 27 20.96 -11.39 -2.55
CA PRO A 27 19.60 -11.55 -2.01
C PRO A 27 18.96 -10.19 -1.72
N GLY A 28 17.65 -10.09 -1.87
CA GLY A 28 16.89 -8.85 -1.58
C GLY A 28 17.12 -8.31 -0.16
N THR A 29 17.38 -9.20 0.82
CA THR A 29 17.74 -8.84 2.19
C THR A 29 19.00 -7.97 2.31
N ALA A 30 19.88 -8.01 1.31
CA ALA A 30 21.06 -7.15 1.29
C ALA A 30 20.73 -5.66 1.02
N LEU A 31 19.52 -5.36 0.58
CA LEU A 31 19.04 -3.99 0.37
C LEU A 31 18.23 -3.44 1.56
N GLU A 32 17.92 -4.28 2.54
CA GLU A 32 17.16 -3.84 3.70
C GLU A 32 17.87 -2.67 4.40
N TYR A 33 17.13 -1.62 4.73
CA TYR A 33 17.63 -0.34 5.26
C TYR A 33 18.56 0.47 4.34
N ALA A 34 18.77 0.07 3.09
CA ALA A 34 19.35 0.97 2.11
C ALA A 34 18.40 2.15 1.82
N THR A 35 18.95 3.25 1.32
CA THR A 35 18.14 4.41 0.94
C THR A 35 18.33 4.73 -0.54
N ALA A 36 17.31 5.31 -1.15
CA ALA A 36 17.31 5.86 -2.49
C ALA A 36 16.80 7.30 -2.47
N TRP A 37 17.37 8.16 -3.29
CA TRP A 37 16.87 9.53 -3.43
C TRP A 37 15.53 9.54 -4.16
N HIS A 38 14.59 10.34 -3.62
CA HIS A 38 13.34 10.59 -4.32
C HIS A 38 13.61 11.36 -5.63
N PRO A 39 12.93 11.03 -6.75
CA PRO A 39 13.30 11.57 -8.06
C PRO A 39 13.13 13.08 -8.23
N PHE A 40 12.33 13.75 -7.39
CA PHE A 40 12.10 15.19 -7.47
C PHE A 40 11.94 15.91 -6.11
N TYR A 41 11.88 15.21 -5.00
CA TYR A 41 11.93 15.80 -3.66
C TYR A 41 13.28 15.55 -2.99
N GLU A 42 13.76 16.49 -2.21
CA GLU A 42 15.00 16.36 -1.43
C GLU A 42 14.76 15.49 -0.19
N ARG A 43 14.49 14.22 -0.41
CA ARG A 43 14.31 13.22 0.65
C ARG A 43 14.82 11.86 0.24
N GLU A 44 15.18 11.06 1.23
CA GLU A 44 15.51 9.66 1.07
C GLU A 44 14.25 8.79 1.18
N SER A 45 14.25 7.70 0.42
CA SER A 45 13.24 6.64 0.48
C SER A 45 13.91 5.37 0.98
N LEU A 46 13.39 4.82 2.08
CA LEU A 46 13.92 3.61 2.70
C LEU A 46 13.54 2.37 1.89
N VAL A 47 14.49 1.47 1.69
CA VAL A 47 14.23 0.13 1.14
C VAL A 47 13.84 -0.82 2.27
N MET A 48 12.67 -1.43 2.13
CA MET A 48 12.07 -2.34 3.09
C MET A 48 11.83 -3.72 2.47
N LEU A 49 11.74 -4.75 3.30
CA LEU A 49 11.30 -6.08 2.87
C LEU A 49 9.78 -6.21 3.07
N GLY A 50 9.07 -6.70 2.05
CA GLY A 50 7.63 -6.91 2.09
C GLY A 50 7.24 -8.22 1.39
N ASP A 51 6.54 -9.09 2.11
CA ASP A 51 6.12 -10.41 1.59
C ASP A 51 5.01 -10.30 0.53
N TYR A 52 4.41 -9.11 0.38
CA TYR A 52 3.41 -8.81 -0.65
C TYR A 52 4.01 -8.50 -2.03
N VAL A 53 5.33 -8.33 -2.11
CA VAL A 53 6.01 -8.07 -3.38
C VAL A 53 6.13 -9.37 -4.16
N THR A 54 5.54 -9.40 -5.36
CA THR A 54 5.52 -10.60 -6.22
C THR A 54 6.49 -10.49 -7.39
N LEU A 55 6.67 -11.60 -8.10
CA LEU A 55 7.51 -11.70 -9.30
C LEU A 55 6.67 -11.81 -10.59
N ASP A 56 5.41 -11.37 -10.54
CA ASP A 56 4.49 -11.54 -11.68
C ASP A 56 4.70 -10.47 -12.75
N ALA A 57 5.17 -9.29 -12.36
CA ALA A 57 5.38 -8.16 -13.29
C ALA A 57 6.34 -7.11 -12.71
N GLY A 58 6.77 -6.17 -13.57
CA GLY A 58 7.55 -5.01 -13.17
C GLY A 58 9.02 -5.33 -12.88
N THR A 59 9.53 -4.79 -11.78
CA THR A 59 10.95 -4.87 -11.40
C THR A 59 11.24 -5.76 -10.19
N GLY A 60 10.21 -6.19 -9.46
CA GLY A 60 10.36 -6.81 -8.14
C GLY A 60 10.64 -5.80 -7.01
N LEU A 61 10.56 -4.50 -7.30
CA LEU A 61 10.58 -3.41 -6.32
C LEU A 61 9.27 -2.62 -6.46
N VAL A 62 8.63 -2.32 -5.34
CA VAL A 62 7.34 -1.62 -5.28
C VAL A 62 7.50 -0.32 -4.51
N HIS A 63 6.93 0.77 -5.01
CA HIS A 63 6.83 2.01 -4.25
C HIS A 63 5.76 1.83 -3.15
N THR A 64 6.12 2.18 -1.92
CA THR A 64 5.25 2.09 -0.74
C THR A 64 4.75 3.47 -0.34
N ALA A 65 3.43 3.63 -0.24
CA ALA A 65 2.77 4.86 0.20
C ALA A 65 1.96 4.60 1.49
N PRO A 66 2.54 4.80 2.68
CA PRO A 66 1.94 4.40 3.96
C PRO A 66 0.53 4.95 4.22
N GLY A 67 0.23 6.14 3.69
CA GLY A 67 -1.08 6.77 3.81
C GLY A 67 -2.13 6.29 2.80
N HIS A 68 -1.79 5.41 1.84
CA HIS A 68 -2.64 5.11 0.69
C HIS A 68 -2.79 3.63 0.35
N GLY A 69 -2.30 2.72 1.20
CA GLY A 69 -2.46 1.28 1.06
C GLY A 69 -2.43 0.56 2.40
N GLU A 70 -3.19 -0.53 2.54
CA GLU A 70 -3.24 -1.29 3.78
C GLU A 70 -1.92 -2.02 4.04
N ASP A 71 -1.40 -2.74 3.05
CA ASP A 71 -0.10 -3.40 3.14
C ASP A 71 1.02 -2.37 3.35
N ASP A 72 0.98 -1.24 2.62
CA ASP A 72 1.93 -0.15 2.76
C ASP A 72 1.94 0.42 4.18
N PHE A 73 0.76 0.62 4.77
CA PHE A 73 0.62 1.07 6.16
C PHE A 73 1.19 0.06 7.15
N TYR A 74 0.88 -1.22 6.98
CA TYR A 74 1.36 -2.29 7.85
C TYR A 74 2.89 -2.37 7.85
N TYR A 75 3.51 -2.44 6.66
CA TYR A 75 4.98 -2.52 6.55
C TYR A 75 5.68 -1.24 6.98
N SER A 76 5.10 -0.07 6.72
CA SER A 76 5.67 1.20 7.19
C SER A 76 5.74 1.28 8.72
N ARG A 77 4.75 0.76 9.42
CA ARG A 77 4.78 0.66 10.88
C ARG A 77 5.88 -0.28 11.39
N LYS A 78 6.10 -1.41 10.71
CA LYS A 78 7.19 -2.33 11.04
C LYS A 78 8.57 -1.66 10.98
N TYR A 79 8.75 -0.73 10.03
CA TYR A 79 9.99 0.02 9.84
C TYR A 79 9.96 1.43 10.47
N ASN A 80 8.92 1.74 11.25
CA ASN A 80 8.74 3.02 11.93
C ASN A 80 8.79 4.23 10.99
N LEU A 81 8.16 4.12 9.83
CA LEU A 81 8.01 5.23 8.89
C LEU A 81 6.79 6.08 9.23
N ASP A 82 6.89 7.37 8.93
CA ASP A 82 5.77 8.30 9.03
C ASP A 82 4.67 7.97 8.00
N VAL A 83 3.43 8.16 8.42
CA VAL A 83 2.26 7.95 7.56
C VAL A 83 1.92 9.27 6.88
N LEU A 84 2.52 9.52 5.72
CA LEU A 84 2.21 10.68 4.90
C LEU A 84 0.92 10.44 4.11
N SER A 85 -0.04 11.36 4.23
CA SER A 85 -1.32 11.32 3.51
C SER A 85 -1.63 12.69 2.90
N PRO A 86 -0.95 13.09 1.82
CA PRO A 86 -0.98 14.46 1.30
C PRO A 86 -2.22 14.80 0.49
N VAL A 87 -3.30 14.02 0.60
CA VAL A 87 -4.56 14.26 -0.10
C VAL A 87 -5.67 14.57 0.91
N ASP A 88 -6.39 15.66 0.71
CA ASP A 88 -7.47 16.11 1.58
C ASP A 88 -8.78 15.30 1.40
N ASN A 89 -9.83 15.67 2.14
CA ASN A 89 -11.14 15.00 2.07
C ASN A 89 -11.87 15.18 0.73
N GLN A 90 -11.41 16.10 -0.12
CA GLN A 90 -12.00 16.39 -1.43
C GLN A 90 -11.19 15.77 -2.57
N GLY A 91 -10.09 15.10 -2.25
CA GLY A 91 -9.19 14.47 -3.21
C GLY A 91 -8.16 15.43 -3.82
N HIS A 92 -7.87 16.55 -3.17
CA HIS A 92 -6.85 17.49 -3.63
C HIS A 92 -5.57 17.35 -2.80
N TYR A 93 -4.43 17.54 -3.45
CA TYR A 93 -3.16 17.57 -2.76
C TYR A 93 -3.05 18.76 -1.82
N THR A 94 -2.50 18.52 -0.64
CA THR A 94 -2.20 19.54 0.38
C THR A 94 -0.78 20.09 0.22
N ALA A 95 -0.39 21.02 1.08
CA ALA A 95 0.97 21.55 1.15
C ALA A 95 2.04 20.48 1.50
N GLU A 96 1.63 19.29 1.93
CA GLU A 96 2.53 18.14 2.14
C GLU A 96 3.07 17.54 0.83
N ALA A 97 2.48 17.93 -0.34
CA ALA A 97 2.98 17.59 -1.66
C ALA A 97 3.35 18.88 -2.43
N PRO A 98 4.49 19.54 -2.14
CA PRO A 98 4.90 20.79 -2.75
C PRO A 98 4.93 20.71 -4.28
N GLY A 99 4.32 21.71 -4.92
CA GLY A 99 4.18 21.77 -6.38
C GLY A 99 2.92 21.10 -6.95
N PHE A 100 2.15 20.45 -6.10
CA PHE A 100 0.87 19.81 -6.50
C PHE A 100 -0.32 20.32 -5.68
N GLU A 101 -0.12 21.32 -4.80
CA GLU A 101 -1.15 21.85 -3.90
C GLU A 101 -2.40 22.26 -4.66
N GLY A 102 -3.56 21.86 -4.16
CA GLY A 102 -4.87 22.13 -4.76
C GLY A 102 -5.18 21.33 -6.02
N MET A 103 -4.26 20.51 -6.52
CA MET A 103 -4.50 19.68 -7.69
C MET A 103 -5.29 18.43 -7.28
N PHE A 104 -6.33 18.10 -8.06
CA PHE A 104 -7.07 16.86 -7.87
C PHE A 104 -6.20 15.64 -8.21
N TYR A 105 -6.16 14.63 -7.35
CA TYR A 105 -5.22 13.51 -7.43
C TYR A 105 -5.16 12.83 -8.81
N ALA A 106 -6.32 12.61 -9.45
CA ALA A 106 -6.37 11.94 -10.75
C ALA A 106 -5.78 12.80 -11.89
N LYS A 107 -5.81 14.13 -11.75
CA LYS A 107 -5.17 15.04 -12.71
C LYS A 107 -3.67 15.11 -12.52
N ALA A 108 -3.20 14.92 -11.30
CA ALA A 108 -1.78 14.94 -10.96
C ALA A 108 -1.01 13.79 -11.64
N ASN A 109 -1.65 12.65 -11.92
CA ASN A 109 -0.97 11.49 -12.53
C ASN A 109 -0.18 11.87 -13.80
N LYS A 110 -0.81 12.65 -14.69
CA LYS A 110 -0.12 13.10 -15.92
C LYS A 110 1.02 14.07 -15.60
N VAL A 111 0.81 15.00 -14.70
CA VAL A 111 1.83 16.00 -14.32
C VAL A 111 3.04 15.32 -13.67
N ILE A 112 2.80 14.32 -12.82
CA ILE A 112 3.87 13.53 -12.17
C ILE A 112 4.66 12.72 -13.22
N THR A 113 3.98 12.07 -14.17
CA THR A 113 4.68 11.30 -15.21
C THR A 113 5.47 12.21 -16.16
N ASP A 114 4.94 13.37 -16.51
CA ASP A 114 5.65 14.37 -17.31
C ASP A 114 6.91 14.88 -16.57
N LEU A 115 6.80 15.16 -15.26
CA LEU A 115 7.93 15.56 -14.41
C LEU A 115 8.99 14.48 -14.29
N LEU A 116 8.57 13.22 -14.09
CA LEU A 116 9.49 12.08 -14.05
C LEU A 116 10.23 11.89 -15.38
N THR A 117 9.53 12.14 -16.50
CA THR A 117 10.13 12.10 -17.85
C THR A 117 11.17 13.21 -18.01
N GLU A 118 10.83 14.44 -17.62
CA GLU A 118 11.76 15.59 -17.67
C GLU A 118 13.02 15.35 -16.83
N LYS A 119 12.86 14.74 -15.68
CA LYS A 119 13.98 14.39 -14.77
C LYS A 119 14.77 13.16 -15.23
N GLY A 120 14.35 12.47 -16.30
CA GLY A 120 14.99 11.21 -16.74
C GLY A 120 14.83 10.05 -15.75
N ALA A 121 13.79 10.13 -14.87
CA ALA A 121 13.51 9.17 -13.83
C ALA A 121 12.37 8.18 -14.18
N LEU A 122 11.66 8.42 -15.30
CA LEU A 122 10.63 7.50 -15.81
C LEU A 122 11.27 6.49 -16.76
N LEU A 123 11.28 5.21 -16.35
CA LEU A 123 11.81 4.14 -17.17
C LEU A 123 10.79 3.66 -18.21
N HIS A 124 9.56 3.42 -17.78
CA HIS A 124 8.47 2.96 -18.65
C HIS A 124 7.11 3.38 -18.07
N LEU A 125 6.14 3.58 -18.94
CA LEU A 125 4.75 3.84 -18.58
C LEU A 125 3.84 2.97 -19.43
N SER A 126 2.97 2.20 -18.81
CA SER A 126 1.93 1.42 -19.49
C SER A 126 0.58 1.61 -18.81
N TYR A 127 -0.49 1.40 -19.58
CA TYR A 127 -1.86 1.42 -19.09
C TYR A 127 -2.47 0.03 -19.23
N PHE A 128 -3.14 -0.42 -18.19
CA PHE A 128 -3.85 -1.70 -18.20
C PHE A 128 -5.21 -1.57 -17.52
N VAL A 129 -6.14 -2.44 -17.91
CA VAL A 129 -7.49 -2.47 -17.33
C VAL A 129 -7.50 -3.51 -16.22
N HIS A 130 -7.96 -3.10 -15.03
CA HIS A 130 -8.10 -3.97 -13.87
C HIS A 130 -9.38 -3.65 -13.08
N SER A 131 -9.77 -4.57 -12.20
CA SER A 131 -10.85 -4.31 -11.26
C SER A 131 -10.42 -3.28 -10.22
N TYR A 132 -11.27 -2.26 -10.01
CA TYR A 132 -10.98 -1.20 -9.04
C TYR A 132 -12.23 -0.90 -8.20
N PRO A 133 -12.12 -0.68 -6.88
CA PRO A 133 -13.25 -0.38 -6.03
C PRO A 133 -13.88 0.97 -6.36
N HIS A 134 -15.22 0.97 -6.47
CA HIS A 134 -16.02 2.17 -6.72
C HIS A 134 -17.02 2.38 -5.59
N ASP A 135 -17.29 3.63 -5.28
CA ASP A 135 -18.36 3.98 -4.34
C ASP A 135 -19.70 3.52 -4.89
N TRP A 136 -20.48 2.81 -4.05
CA TRP A 136 -21.72 2.18 -4.49
C TRP A 136 -22.82 3.16 -4.90
N ARG A 137 -22.81 4.41 -4.36
CA ARG A 137 -23.78 5.46 -4.71
C ARG A 137 -23.36 6.25 -5.93
N THR A 138 -22.15 6.81 -5.91
CA THR A 138 -21.67 7.71 -6.97
C THR A 138 -21.12 6.97 -8.17
N LYS A 139 -20.82 5.68 -8.03
CA LYS A 139 -20.15 4.85 -9.05
C LYS A 139 -18.79 5.39 -9.48
N LYS A 140 -18.19 6.26 -8.67
CA LYS A 140 -16.85 6.79 -8.92
C LYS A 140 -15.79 5.96 -8.21
N PRO A 141 -14.55 5.89 -8.78
CA PRO A 141 -13.45 5.22 -8.09
C PRO A 141 -13.18 5.88 -6.74
N VAL A 142 -12.86 5.04 -5.75
CA VAL A 142 -12.46 5.51 -4.41
C VAL A 142 -10.94 5.60 -4.33
N ILE A 143 -10.43 6.29 -3.30
CA ILE A 143 -9.03 6.25 -2.92
C ILE A 143 -8.91 5.70 -1.50
N PHE A 144 -7.85 4.94 -1.26
CA PHE A 144 -7.47 4.57 0.09
C PHE A 144 -6.67 5.72 0.70
N ARG A 145 -7.02 6.10 1.93
CA ARG A 145 -6.38 7.20 2.63
C ARG A 145 -6.38 6.97 4.13
N ALA A 146 -5.22 7.04 4.75
CA ALA A 146 -5.12 7.03 6.20
C ALA A 146 -5.71 8.31 6.78
N THR A 147 -6.58 8.17 7.77
CA THR A 147 -7.19 9.28 8.50
C THR A 147 -7.11 9.02 10.00
N PRO A 148 -6.88 10.04 10.84
CA PRO A 148 -6.94 9.87 12.28
C PRO A 148 -8.33 9.42 12.70
N GLN A 149 -8.41 8.33 13.47
CA GLN A 149 -9.66 7.76 13.94
C GLN A 149 -9.51 7.30 15.40
N TRP A 150 -10.63 7.22 16.09
CA TRP A 150 -10.70 6.58 17.39
C TRP A 150 -11.00 5.09 17.24
N PHE A 151 -10.17 4.28 17.86
CA PHE A 151 -10.34 2.84 17.86
C PHE A 151 -10.58 2.34 19.30
N ALA A 152 -11.53 1.43 19.45
CA ALA A 152 -11.64 0.61 20.64
C ALA A 152 -10.84 -0.68 20.41
N SER A 153 -9.84 -0.94 21.25
CA SER A 153 -9.08 -2.18 21.15
C SER A 153 -9.95 -3.35 21.59
N ILE A 154 -10.09 -4.33 20.71
CA ILE A 154 -10.82 -5.57 20.99
C ILE A 154 -9.92 -6.56 21.75
N ASP A 155 -8.60 -6.49 21.55
CA ASP A 155 -7.66 -7.44 22.14
C ASP A 155 -7.71 -7.46 23.66
N ALA A 156 -8.00 -6.30 24.29
CA ALA A 156 -8.06 -6.17 25.76
C ALA A 156 -9.15 -7.06 26.41
N PHE A 157 -10.20 -7.42 25.68
CA PHE A 157 -11.35 -8.19 26.21
C PHE A 157 -11.83 -9.30 25.25
N ARG A 158 -11.07 -9.60 24.20
CA ARG A 158 -11.40 -10.63 23.20
C ARG A 158 -11.63 -11.99 23.84
N GLN A 159 -10.73 -12.42 24.72
CA GLN A 159 -10.82 -13.72 25.35
C GLN A 159 -12.05 -13.82 26.25
N ASP A 160 -12.34 -12.79 27.03
CA ASP A 160 -13.52 -12.74 27.91
C ASP A 160 -14.81 -12.89 27.11
N ILE A 161 -14.91 -12.23 25.92
CA ILE A 161 -16.07 -12.37 25.06
C ILE A 161 -16.16 -13.80 24.47
N LEU A 162 -15.05 -14.37 24.04
CA LEU A 162 -15.05 -15.74 23.48
C LEU A 162 -15.49 -16.75 24.54
N ASP A 163 -15.03 -16.60 25.78
CA ASP A 163 -15.42 -17.46 26.90
C ASP A 163 -16.91 -17.35 27.22
N VAL A 164 -17.47 -16.14 27.22
CA VAL A 164 -18.93 -15.92 27.40
C VAL A 164 -19.73 -16.54 26.25
N ILE A 165 -19.27 -16.41 25.01
CA ILE A 165 -19.93 -17.01 23.83
C ILE A 165 -19.98 -18.54 23.95
N GLU A 166 -18.93 -19.14 24.47
CA GLU A 166 -18.84 -20.59 24.59
C GLU A 166 -19.60 -21.15 25.78
N ASN A 167 -19.56 -20.47 26.94
CA ASN A 167 -19.99 -21.05 28.21
C ASN A 167 -21.29 -20.45 28.79
N ASP A 168 -21.58 -19.17 28.51
CA ASP A 168 -22.65 -18.46 29.20
C ASP A 168 -23.88 -18.19 28.32
N VAL A 169 -23.68 -18.12 26.97
CA VAL A 169 -24.76 -17.84 26.03
C VAL A 169 -25.48 -19.12 25.62
N LYS A 170 -26.80 -19.13 25.79
CA LYS A 170 -27.64 -20.22 25.30
C LYS A 170 -27.99 -20.00 23.81
N TRP A 171 -27.46 -20.86 22.97
CA TRP A 171 -27.68 -20.82 21.53
C TRP A 171 -28.85 -21.71 21.11
N TYR A 172 -29.89 -21.10 20.48
CA TYR A 172 -30.99 -21.87 19.92
C TYR A 172 -30.61 -22.62 18.66
N HIS A 173 -29.64 -22.07 17.90
CA HIS A 173 -29.07 -22.71 16.72
C HIS A 173 -27.55 -22.75 16.82
N PRO A 174 -26.92 -23.93 16.74
CA PRO A 174 -25.46 -24.08 16.92
C PRO A 174 -24.62 -23.23 15.97
N SER A 175 -25.09 -23.03 14.72
CA SER A 175 -24.38 -22.19 13.74
C SER A 175 -24.25 -20.71 14.16
N GLY A 176 -25.17 -20.23 15.01
CA GLY A 176 -25.09 -18.88 15.56
C GLY A 176 -23.84 -18.68 16.44
N GLN A 177 -23.60 -19.67 17.32
CA GLN A 177 -22.40 -19.66 18.16
C GLN A 177 -21.12 -19.65 17.33
N VAL A 178 -20.99 -20.57 16.38
CA VAL A 178 -19.79 -20.68 15.53
C VAL A 178 -19.56 -19.37 14.75
N ARG A 179 -20.62 -18.79 14.23
CA ARG A 179 -20.52 -17.54 13.46
C ARG A 179 -20.03 -16.38 14.30
N ILE A 180 -20.66 -16.13 15.45
CA ILE A 180 -20.27 -15.00 16.30
C ILE A 180 -18.89 -15.21 16.92
N TYR A 181 -18.56 -16.44 17.31
CA TYR A 181 -17.24 -16.79 17.81
C TYR A 181 -16.14 -16.43 16.79
N ASN A 182 -16.27 -16.88 15.55
CA ASN A 182 -15.31 -16.58 14.50
C ASN A 182 -15.24 -15.06 14.22
N MET A 183 -16.38 -14.37 14.21
CA MET A 183 -16.42 -12.91 14.02
C MET A 183 -15.67 -12.15 15.10
N VAL A 184 -15.71 -12.60 16.36
CA VAL A 184 -14.98 -11.97 17.46
C VAL A 184 -13.51 -12.37 17.45
N ARG A 185 -13.22 -13.66 17.21
CA ARG A 185 -11.86 -14.18 17.16
C ARG A 185 -11.00 -13.43 16.12
N ASP A 186 -11.55 -13.22 14.94
CA ASP A 186 -10.82 -12.70 13.79
C ASP A 186 -10.98 -11.17 13.62
N ARG A 187 -11.67 -10.52 14.56
CA ARG A 187 -11.92 -9.08 14.47
C ARG A 187 -10.70 -8.28 14.91
N GLY A 188 -10.33 -7.29 14.09
CA GLY A 188 -9.41 -6.21 14.49
C GLY A 188 -10.11 -5.17 15.38
N ASP A 189 -9.38 -4.11 15.73
CA ASP A 189 -9.88 -3.00 16.52
C ASP A 189 -11.12 -2.36 15.88
N TRP A 190 -12.00 -1.85 16.71
CA TRP A 190 -13.26 -1.25 16.26
C TRP A 190 -13.13 0.25 16.10
N VAL A 191 -13.32 0.75 14.88
CA VAL A 191 -13.42 2.19 14.61
C VAL A 191 -14.74 2.71 15.18
N ILE A 192 -14.66 3.64 16.13
CA ILE A 192 -15.83 4.27 16.79
C ILE A 192 -16.06 5.72 16.38
N SER A 193 -15.14 6.33 15.64
CA SER A 193 -15.27 7.65 15.04
C SER A 193 -15.65 7.57 13.56
N ARG A 194 -16.15 8.69 13.03
CA ARG A 194 -16.47 8.85 11.60
C ARG A 194 -15.99 10.20 11.11
#